data_d141ca9299e02c3bc4209614c8b12bfa
#
_entry.id   d141ca9299e02c3bc4209614c8b12bfa
#
_cell.length_a   1.000
_cell.length_b   1.000
_cell.length_c   1.000
_cell.angle_alpha   90.00
_cell.angle_beta   90.00
_cell.angle_gamma   90.00
#
_symmetry.space_group_name_H-M   'P 1'
#
loop_
_entity.id
_entity.type
_entity.pdbx_description
1 polymer ?
#
loop_
_entity_poly.entity_id
_entity_poly.type
_entity_poly.pdbx_seq_one_letter_code
_entity_poly.pdbx_strand_id
1 'polypeptide(L)'
;MKVKIRKHLKQQLSSLTDKDVLEKSAKIAIKLLKYSDTYKNKNCLIYKSSKNEVLIDSIEDNLISNGNSVFIPKIIDGNSLCFNRLDSNQKLILNKFNILESPSTELIEVSGLDLIILPIVGTDKSGFRLGHGGGYYDRSLEAIFNFKNKPLIIGIGLDFQYTNKNFGEPHDTKLDLMITDKRVIDF
;
A
#
# COMPACT_ATOMS: atom_id res chain seq x y z
N MET A 1 -14.16 -10.56 14.69
CA MET A 1 -14.75 -9.67 13.64
C MET A 1 -13.86 -9.61 12.41
N LYS A 2 -12.59 -9.19 12.47
CA LYS A 2 -11.63 -9.06 11.36
C LYS A 2 -11.55 -10.30 10.44
N VAL A 3 -11.51 -11.51 10.99
CA VAL A 3 -11.42 -12.76 10.20
C VAL A 3 -12.61 -12.93 9.24
N LYS A 4 -13.84 -12.68 9.73
CA LYS A 4 -15.05 -12.79 8.89
C LYS A 4 -15.09 -11.74 7.79
N ILE A 5 -14.75 -10.49 8.11
CA ILE A 5 -14.68 -9.39 7.14
C ILE A 5 -13.63 -9.70 6.07
N ARG A 6 -12.41 -10.10 6.48
CA ARG A 6 -11.33 -10.47 5.57
C ARG A 6 -11.73 -11.59 4.60
N LYS A 7 -12.38 -12.63 5.12
CA LYS A 7 -12.86 -13.76 4.29
C LYS A 7 -13.84 -13.28 3.23
N HIS A 8 -14.82 -12.47 3.62
CA HIS A 8 -15.84 -11.93 2.72
C HIS A 8 -15.23 -11.04 1.63
N LEU A 9 -14.38 -10.08 2.01
CA LEU A 9 -13.73 -9.18 1.08
C LEU A 9 -12.77 -9.91 0.12
N LYS A 10 -12.03 -10.90 0.61
CA LYS A 10 -11.18 -11.75 -0.25
C LYS A 10 -12.01 -12.56 -1.27
N GLN A 11 -13.18 -13.03 -0.90
CA GLN A 11 -14.08 -13.72 -1.85
C GLN A 11 -14.56 -12.75 -2.95
N GLN A 12 -14.93 -11.52 -2.61
CA GLN A 12 -15.30 -10.51 -3.59
C GLN A 12 -14.12 -10.15 -4.51
N LEU A 13 -12.92 -9.97 -3.96
CA LEU A 13 -11.72 -9.72 -4.77
C LEU A 13 -11.42 -10.88 -5.73
N SER A 14 -11.55 -12.14 -5.28
CA SER A 14 -11.29 -13.31 -6.11
C SER A 14 -12.33 -13.55 -7.20
N SER A 15 -13.50 -12.91 -7.14
CA SER A 15 -14.52 -12.99 -8.18
C SER A 15 -14.33 -11.97 -9.31
N LEU A 16 -13.38 -11.06 -9.18
CA LEU A 16 -13.07 -10.09 -10.22
C LEU A 16 -12.31 -10.75 -11.37
N THR A 17 -12.63 -10.35 -12.59
CA THR A 17 -11.84 -10.69 -13.76
C THR A 17 -10.60 -9.81 -13.87
N ASP A 18 -9.58 -10.25 -14.62
CA ASP A 18 -8.39 -9.42 -14.88
C ASP A 18 -8.78 -8.09 -15.55
N LYS A 19 -9.82 -8.08 -16.38
CA LYS A 19 -10.36 -6.86 -17.01
C LYS A 19 -10.93 -5.91 -15.96
N ASP A 20 -11.70 -6.42 -14.99
CA ASP A 20 -12.24 -5.59 -13.90
C ASP A 20 -11.12 -4.96 -13.07
N VAL A 21 -10.10 -5.74 -12.74
CA VAL A 21 -8.93 -5.26 -12.00
C VAL A 21 -8.22 -4.15 -12.77
N LEU A 22 -7.97 -4.35 -14.07
CA LEU A 22 -7.31 -3.36 -14.92
C LEU A 22 -8.10 -2.05 -15.02
N GLU A 23 -9.40 -2.12 -15.34
CA GLU A 23 -10.27 -0.94 -15.48
C GLU A 23 -10.38 -0.15 -14.16
N LYS A 24 -10.51 -0.85 -13.03
CA LYS A 24 -10.62 -0.23 -11.71
C LYS A 24 -9.30 0.37 -11.25
N SER A 25 -8.19 -0.31 -11.54
CA SER A 25 -6.83 0.19 -11.26
C SER A 25 -6.55 1.48 -12.02
N ALA A 26 -6.95 1.57 -13.30
CA ALA A 26 -6.80 2.80 -14.08
C ALA A 26 -7.56 3.99 -13.46
N LYS A 27 -8.80 3.76 -12.97
CA LYS A 27 -9.59 4.81 -12.29
C LYS A 27 -8.93 5.26 -10.97
N ILE A 28 -8.32 4.36 -10.25
CA ILE A 28 -7.59 4.65 -9.01
C ILE A 28 -6.31 5.43 -9.36
N ALA A 29 -5.56 4.97 -10.36
CA ALA A 29 -4.32 5.63 -10.79
C ALA A 29 -4.54 7.11 -11.14
N ILE A 30 -5.60 7.45 -11.89
CA ILE A 30 -5.95 8.84 -12.22
C ILE A 30 -6.14 9.71 -10.96
N LYS A 31 -6.74 9.15 -9.90
CA LYS A 31 -6.93 9.88 -8.64
C LYS A 31 -5.62 9.99 -7.86
N LEU A 32 -4.85 8.89 -7.81
CA LEU A 32 -3.61 8.83 -7.06
C LEU A 32 -2.53 9.73 -7.66
N LEU A 33 -2.49 9.88 -8.99
CA LEU A 33 -1.58 10.80 -9.69
C LEU A 33 -1.71 12.25 -9.17
N LYS A 34 -2.91 12.71 -8.83
CA LYS A 34 -3.12 14.05 -8.26
C LYS A 34 -2.36 14.26 -6.95
N TYR A 35 -2.17 13.19 -6.17
CA TYR A 35 -1.37 13.24 -4.94
C TYR A 35 0.11 13.05 -5.26
N SER A 36 0.48 12.06 -6.08
CA SER A 36 1.88 11.79 -6.41
C SER A 36 2.56 12.96 -7.13
N ASP A 37 1.85 13.73 -7.93
CA ASP A 37 2.36 14.92 -8.61
C ASP A 37 2.78 16.06 -7.66
N THR A 38 2.25 16.05 -6.42
CA THR A 38 2.66 17.01 -5.37
C THR A 38 3.98 16.60 -4.68
N TYR A 39 4.40 15.34 -4.85
CA TYR A 39 5.62 14.81 -4.27
C TYR A 39 6.74 14.83 -5.31
N LYS A 40 7.76 15.66 -5.04
CA LYS A 40 8.98 15.76 -5.87
C LYS A 40 10.20 15.71 -4.98
N ASN A 41 11.21 14.93 -5.37
CA ASN A 41 12.43 14.71 -4.60
C ASN A 41 12.15 14.22 -3.17
N LYS A 42 11.21 13.29 -3.04
CA LYS A 42 10.71 12.72 -1.80
C LYS A 42 10.96 11.22 -1.73
N ASN A 43 10.88 10.66 -0.54
CA ASN A 43 11.00 9.22 -0.29
C ASN A 43 9.61 8.58 -0.22
N CYS A 44 9.29 7.74 -1.17
CA CYS A 44 7.98 7.13 -1.34
C CYS A 44 8.05 5.61 -1.16
N LEU A 45 7.31 5.06 -0.20
CA LEU A 45 7.10 3.63 -0.08
C LEU A 45 5.86 3.24 -0.87
N ILE A 46 6.02 2.26 -1.77
CA ILE A 46 4.91 1.66 -2.51
C ILE A 46 4.93 0.13 -2.33
N TYR A 47 3.93 -0.56 -2.84
CA TYR A 47 3.91 -2.02 -2.89
C TYR A 47 4.11 -2.52 -4.33
N LYS A 48 4.46 -3.79 -4.52
CA LYS A 48 4.34 -4.48 -5.80
C LYS A 48 3.06 -5.29 -5.79
N SER A 49 2.20 -5.04 -6.77
CA SER A 49 0.86 -5.63 -6.81
C SER A 49 0.93 -7.14 -6.95
N SER A 50 0.22 -7.85 -6.09
CA SER A 50 0.00 -9.28 -6.18
C SER A 50 -1.34 -9.59 -6.86
N LYS A 51 -1.64 -10.88 -7.08
CA LYS A 51 -2.91 -11.28 -7.67
C LYS A 51 -4.10 -10.70 -6.89
N ASN A 52 -5.05 -10.11 -7.61
CA ASN A 52 -6.26 -9.46 -7.08
C ASN A 52 -6.03 -8.16 -6.28
N GLU A 53 -4.84 -7.59 -6.33
CA GLU A 53 -4.59 -6.24 -5.83
C GLU A 53 -4.69 -5.21 -6.94
N VAL A 54 -4.91 -3.95 -6.56
CA VAL A 54 -4.92 -2.83 -7.51
C VAL A 54 -3.52 -2.66 -8.09
N LEU A 55 -3.44 -2.55 -9.41
CA LEU A 55 -2.18 -2.34 -10.13
C LEU A 55 -1.75 -0.88 -10.00
N ILE A 56 -0.47 -0.65 -9.64
CA ILE A 56 0.08 0.69 -9.41
C ILE A 56 1.35 1.00 -10.23
N ASP A 57 1.65 0.20 -11.26
CA ASP A 57 2.86 0.38 -12.07
C ASP A 57 2.97 1.80 -12.67
N SER A 58 1.86 2.36 -13.16
CA SER A 58 1.83 3.75 -13.66
C SER A 58 2.14 4.81 -12.60
N ILE A 59 1.88 4.51 -11.33
CA ILE A 59 2.23 5.38 -10.20
C ILE A 59 3.71 5.29 -9.88
N GLU A 60 4.28 4.10 -9.94
CA GLU A 60 5.71 3.87 -9.79
C GLU A 60 6.49 4.70 -10.82
N ASP A 61 6.11 4.56 -12.10
CA ASP A 61 6.74 5.31 -13.19
C ASP A 61 6.62 6.83 -13.00
N ASN A 62 5.46 7.31 -12.57
CA ASN A 62 5.24 8.71 -12.29
C ASN A 62 6.09 9.22 -11.12
N LEU A 63 6.15 8.48 -10.02
CA LEU A 63 6.96 8.86 -8.87
C LEU A 63 8.44 8.95 -9.23
N ILE A 64 8.97 7.97 -9.96
CA ILE A 64 10.36 7.95 -10.41
C ILE A 64 10.63 9.13 -11.37
N SER A 65 9.75 9.39 -12.33
CA SER A 65 9.92 10.48 -13.29
C SER A 65 9.86 11.87 -12.66
N ASN A 66 9.18 12.01 -11.52
CA ASN A 66 9.16 13.22 -10.70
C ASN A 66 10.38 13.35 -9.76
N GLY A 67 11.41 12.49 -9.90
CA GLY A 67 12.64 12.54 -9.13
C GLY A 67 12.53 11.97 -7.70
N ASN A 68 11.45 11.25 -7.39
CA ASN A 68 11.31 10.64 -6.08
C ASN A 68 12.19 9.39 -5.95
N SER A 69 12.69 9.15 -4.74
CA SER A 69 13.27 7.87 -4.36
C SER A 69 12.14 6.91 -3.99
N VAL A 70 12.01 5.82 -4.74
CA VAL A 70 10.95 4.83 -4.53
C VAL A 70 11.51 3.63 -3.79
N PHE A 71 10.76 3.15 -2.81
CA PHE A 71 11.11 1.98 -1.99
C PHE A 71 9.97 0.97 -2.02
N ILE A 72 10.32 -0.31 -1.95
CA ILE A 72 9.36 -1.41 -1.86
C ILE A 72 9.69 -2.31 -0.67
N PRO A 73 8.68 -2.97 -0.08
CA PRO A 73 8.89 -3.85 1.06
C PRO A 73 9.63 -5.13 0.65
N LYS A 74 10.50 -5.57 1.55
CA LYS A 74 11.17 -6.87 1.50
C LYS A 74 11.04 -7.56 2.85
N ILE A 75 10.69 -8.84 2.84
CA ILE A 75 10.58 -9.64 4.06
C ILE A 75 11.97 -10.05 4.53
N ILE A 76 12.33 -9.75 5.78
CA ILE A 76 13.65 -10.08 6.35
C ILE A 76 13.65 -11.35 7.19
N ASP A 77 12.87 -11.45 8.22
CA ASP A 77 12.92 -12.52 9.23
C ASP A 77 11.61 -13.31 9.38
N GLY A 78 10.71 -13.20 8.41
CA GLY A 78 9.37 -13.81 8.43
C GLY A 78 8.32 -13.02 9.20
N ASN A 79 8.70 -11.97 9.93
CA ASN A 79 7.80 -11.16 10.75
C ASN A 79 7.83 -9.66 10.45
N SER A 80 8.91 -9.16 9.86
CA SER A 80 9.17 -7.72 9.62
C SER A 80 9.49 -7.44 8.16
N LEU A 81 9.33 -6.17 7.78
CA LEU A 81 9.71 -5.65 6.48
C LEU A 81 10.88 -4.70 6.65
N CYS A 82 11.83 -4.74 5.73
CA CYS A 82 12.67 -3.59 5.41
C CYS A 82 12.18 -2.97 4.09
N PHE A 83 12.61 -1.75 3.82
CA PHE A 83 12.17 -1.00 2.64
C PHE A 83 13.40 -0.73 1.78
N ASN A 84 13.50 -1.51 0.69
CA ASN A 84 14.63 -1.46 -0.22
C ASN A 84 14.34 -0.52 -1.37
N ARG A 85 15.36 0.24 -1.80
CA ARG A 85 15.26 1.12 -2.95
C ARG A 85 14.88 0.34 -4.20
N LEU A 86 14.00 0.94 -4.98
CA LEU A 86 13.63 0.47 -6.30
C LEU A 86 14.26 1.39 -7.33
N ASP A 87 15.20 0.86 -8.11
CA ASP A 87 15.83 1.59 -9.21
C ASP A 87 15.12 1.29 -10.53
N SER A 88 15.04 2.28 -11.41
CA SER A 88 14.54 2.10 -12.77
C SER A 88 15.37 1.03 -13.48
N ASN A 89 14.72 0.09 -14.15
CA ASN A 89 15.35 -1.05 -14.86
C ASN A 89 15.97 -2.15 -13.97
N GLN A 90 15.75 -2.12 -12.66
CA GLN A 90 16.21 -3.17 -11.78
C GLN A 90 15.42 -4.47 -11.98
N LYS A 91 16.14 -5.59 -12.15
CA LYS A 91 15.51 -6.92 -12.17
C LYS A 91 15.08 -7.31 -10.76
N LEU A 92 13.77 -7.32 -10.51
CA LEU A 92 13.20 -7.76 -9.24
C LEU A 92 13.30 -9.28 -9.08
N ILE A 93 13.31 -9.74 -7.83
CA ILE A 93 13.43 -11.14 -7.44
C ILE A 93 12.12 -11.58 -6.78
N LEU A 94 11.59 -12.73 -7.19
CA LEU A 94 10.44 -13.34 -6.51
C LEU A 94 10.87 -13.98 -5.20
N ASN A 95 10.21 -13.63 -4.10
CA ASN A 95 10.39 -14.30 -2.82
C ASN A 95 9.54 -15.60 -2.73
N LYS A 96 9.63 -16.31 -1.60
CA LYS A 96 8.87 -17.55 -1.35
C LYS A 96 7.34 -17.39 -1.34
N PHE A 97 6.83 -16.17 -1.31
CA PHE A 97 5.40 -15.86 -1.37
C PHE A 97 4.96 -15.35 -2.75
N ASN A 98 5.83 -15.47 -3.76
CA ASN A 98 5.62 -14.93 -5.10
C ASN A 98 5.40 -13.41 -5.13
N ILE A 99 6.04 -12.67 -4.23
CA ILE A 99 6.06 -11.21 -4.20
C ILE A 99 7.39 -10.74 -4.77
N LEU A 100 7.35 -9.72 -5.62
CA LEU A 100 8.54 -9.10 -6.19
C LEU A 100 9.23 -8.22 -5.14
N GLU A 101 10.52 -8.47 -4.94
CA GLU A 101 11.39 -7.72 -4.02
C GLU A 101 12.58 -7.11 -4.77
N SER A 102 13.02 -5.95 -4.31
CA SER A 102 14.24 -5.31 -4.79
C SER A 102 15.48 -6.03 -4.24
N PRO A 103 16.47 -6.36 -5.09
CA PRO A 103 17.77 -6.85 -4.62
C PRO A 103 18.68 -5.74 -4.09
N SER A 104 18.27 -4.47 -4.18
CA SER A 104 19.05 -3.34 -3.66
C SER A 104 19.40 -3.53 -2.19
N THR A 105 20.58 -3.10 -1.80
CA THR A 105 21.03 -3.04 -0.40
C THR A 105 20.77 -1.66 0.21
N GLU A 106 20.35 -0.68 -0.59
CA GLU A 106 19.98 0.64 -0.09
C GLU A 106 18.63 0.55 0.61
N LEU A 107 18.61 0.85 1.89
CA LEU A 107 17.46 0.78 2.78
C LEU A 107 17.06 2.18 3.22
N ILE A 108 15.77 2.33 3.55
CA ILE A 108 15.27 3.53 4.24
C ILE A 108 14.59 3.13 5.55
N GLU A 109 14.86 3.93 6.57
CA GLU A 109 14.09 3.87 7.82
C GLU A 109 12.73 4.52 7.65
N VAL A 110 11.74 4.07 8.41
CA VAL A 110 10.37 4.60 8.36
C VAL A 110 10.32 6.12 8.58
N SER A 111 11.24 6.64 9.41
CA SER A 111 11.36 8.08 9.71
C SER A 111 11.80 8.94 8.52
N GLY A 112 12.37 8.33 7.51
CA GLY A 112 12.80 9.01 6.28
C GLY A 112 11.74 9.02 5.17
N LEU A 113 10.58 8.38 5.37
CA LEU A 113 9.51 8.33 4.38
C LEU A 113 8.64 9.58 4.42
N ASP A 114 8.25 10.06 3.25
CA ASP A 114 7.33 11.20 3.07
C ASP A 114 5.93 10.75 2.64
N LEU A 115 5.85 9.68 1.84
CA LEU A 115 4.61 9.12 1.31
C LEU A 115 4.64 7.60 1.44
N ILE A 116 3.53 7.01 1.88
CA ILE A 116 3.35 5.57 1.99
C ILE A 116 2.07 5.17 1.29
N ILE A 117 2.17 4.32 0.27
CA ILE A 117 1.04 3.76 -0.47
C ILE A 117 0.92 2.28 -0.11
N LEU A 118 -0.19 1.88 0.49
CA LEU A 118 -0.41 0.54 1.02
C LEU A 118 -1.53 -0.21 0.30
N PRO A 119 -1.36 -1.51 0.03
CA PRO A 119 -2.45 -2.37 -0.38
C PRO A 119 -3.35 -2.67 0.83
N ILE A 120 -4.64 -2.82 0.59
CA ILE A 120 -5.60 -3.16 1.62
C ILE A 120 -6.46 -4.36 1.22
N VAL A 121 -6.85 -5.17 2.20
CA VAL A 121 -7.98 -6.10 2.07
C VAL A 121 -9.27 -5.38 2.42
N GLY A 122 -9.22 -4.44 3.35
CA GLY A 122 -10.33 -3.59 3.71
C GLY A 122 -9.92 -2.42 4.59
N THR A 123 -10.84 -1.49 4.80
CA THR A 123 -10.68 -0.34 5.69
C THR A 123 -11.95 -0.15 6.49
N ASP A 124 -11.85 0.16 7.76
CA ASP A 124 -12.99 0.52 8.58
C ASP A 124 -13.34 2.02 8.48
N LYS A 125 -14.43 2.43 9.11
CA LYS A 125 -14.91 3.82 9.03
C LYS A 125 -13.98 4.85 9.67
N SER A 126 -13.02 4.41 10.49
CA SER A 126 -12.04 5.25 11.19
C SER A 126 -10.68 5.27 10.49
N GLY A 127 -10.55 4.60 9.34
CA GLY A 127 -9.32 4.55 8.56
C GLY A 127 -8.36 3.41 8.94
N PHE A 128 -8.72 2.53 9.86
CA PHE A 128 -7.86 1.40 10.20
C PHE A 128 -7.81 0.37 9.09
N ARG A 129 -6.59 0.03 8.69
CA ARG A 129 -6.32 -0.92 7.62
C ARG A 129 -6.55 -2.36 8.05
N LEU A 130 -7.20 -3.15 7.21
CA LEU A 130 -7.25 -4.60 7.30
C LEU A 130 -6.33 -5.20 6.23
N GLY A 131 -5.22 -5.80 6.63
CA GLY A 131 -4.31 -6.52 5.76
C GLY A 131 -4.65 -8.00 5.62
N HIS A 132 -3.75 -8.74 4.98
CA HIS A 132 -3.90 -10.18 4.72
C HIS A 132 -3.87 -11.07 5.96
N GLY A 133 -3.42 -10.57 7.12
CA GLY A 133 -3.41 -11.24 8.42
C GLY A 133 -2.03 -11.54 8.98
N GLY A 134 -0.96 -11.26 8.25
CA GLY A 134 0.42 -11.47 8.72
C GLY A 134 0.96 -10.36 9.62
N GLY A 135 0.32 -9.17 9.65
CA GLY A 135 0.72 -8.03 10.48
C GLY A 135 2.05 -7.36 10.08
N TYR A 136 2.57 -7.68 8.90
CA TYR A 136 3.88 -7.16 8.46
C TYR A 136 3.97 -5.64 8.47
N TYR A 137 3.04 -4.96 7.79
CA TYR A 137 3.03 -3.50 7.76
C TYR A 137 2.74 -2.90 9.14
N ASP A 138 1.82 -3.49 9.90
CA ASP A 138 1.42 -2.96 11.21
C ASP A 138 2.62 -2.91 12.16
N ARG A 139 3.44 -3.97 12.19
CA ARG A 139 4.69 -3.99 12.97
C ARG A 139 5.78 -3.07 12.40
N SER A 140 5.97 -3.12 11.07
CA SER A 140 7.10 -2.38 10.45
C SER A 140 6.87 -0.87 10.41
N LEU A 141 5.61 -0.42 10.48
CA LEU A 141 5.23 0.99 10.48
C LEU A 141 4.85 1.52 11.88
N GLU A 142 4.93 0.68 12.92
CA GLU A 142 4.53 1.05 14.29
C GLU A 142 5.19 2.35 14.79
N ALA A 143 6.46 2.57 14.44
CA ALA A 143 7.21 3.75 14.85
C ALA A 143 6.56 5.07 14.41
N ILE A 144 5.76 5.07 13.33
CA ILE A 144 5.08 6.28 12.80
C ILE A 144 4.18 6.94 13.85
N PHE A 145 3.59 6.15 14.75
CA PHE A 145 2.71 6.71 15.79
C PHE A 145 3.40 7.76 16.65
N ASN A 146 4.72 7.66 16.81
CA ASN A 146 5.54 8.54 17.67
C ASN A 146 6.19 9.70 16.89
N PHE A 147 6.03 9.80 15.57
CA PHE A 147 6.69 10.86 14.80
C PHE A 147 5.91 12.18 14.91
N LYS A 148 6.68 13.28 15.07
CA LYS A 148 6.12 14.64 15.01
C LYS A 148 5.64 14.98 13.59
N ASN A 149 6.45 14.66 12.59
CA ASN A 149 6.12 14.80 11.18
C ASN A 149 5.88 13.41 10.62
N LYS A 150 4.64 13.10 10.31
CA LYS A 150 4.24 11.79 9.79
C LYS A 150 4.23 11.80 8.27
N PRO A 151 4.61 10.70 7.61
CA PRO A 151 4.35 10.53 6.19
C PRO A 151 2.83 10.53 5.92
N LEU A 152 2.43 10.92 4.73
CA LEU A 152 1.05 10.70 4.28
C LEU A 152 0.86 9.22 3.98
N ILE A 153 -0.14 8.58 4.59
CA ILE A 153 -0.43 7.14 4.41
C ILE A 153 -1.71 6.97 3.60
N ILE A 154 -1.58 6.47 2.38
CA ILE A 154 -2.68 6.24 1.46
C ILE A 154 -2.94 4.74 1.31
N GLY A 155 -4.15 4.31 1.63
CA GLY A 155 -4.62 2.97 1.32
C GLY A 155 -5.21 2.88 -0.08
N ILE A 156 -4.86 1.85 -0.85
CA ILE A 156 -5.37 1.62 -2.20
C ILE A 156 -6.24 0.37 -2.22
N GLY A 157 -7.48 0.53 -2.69
CA GLY A 157 -8.43 -0.58 -2.79
C GLY A 157 -9.67 -0.22 -3.60
N LEU A 158 -10.57 -1.18 -3.76
CA LEU A 158 -11.84 -0.98 -4.43
C LEU A 158 -12.90 -0.48 -3.44
N ASP A 159 -13.92 0.22 -3.92
CA ASP A 159 -14.89 0.90 -3.05
C ASP A 159 -15.59 -0.05 -2.07
N PHE A 160 -15.84 -1.30 -2.45
CA PHE A 160 -16.45 -2.30 -1.56
C PHE A 160 -15.53 -2.75 -0.40
N GLN A 161 -14.23 -2.43 -0.46
CA GLN A 161 -13.29 -2.73 0.62
C GLN A 161 -13.38 -1.71 1.78
N TYR A 162 -14.08 -0.58 1.58
CA TYR A 162 -14.47 0.31 2.67
C TYR A 162 -15.68 -0.26 3.40
N THR A 163 -15.65 -0.27 4.72
CA THR A 163 -16.77 -0.73 5.55
C THR A 163 -17.17 0.30 6.61
N ASN A 164 -18.46 0.46 6.86
CA ASN A 164 -18.97 1.32 7.93
C ASN A 164 -18.83 0.71 9.35
N LYS A 165 -18.13 -0.42 9.46
CA LYS A 165 -17.89 -1.08 10.74
C LYS A 165 -16.62 -0.52 11.39
N ASN A 166 -16.55 -0.59 12.72
CA ASN A 166 -15.31 -0.41 13.46
C ASN A 166 -14.72 -1.77 13.77
N PHE A 167 -13.49 -1.98 13.36
CA PHE A 167 -12.73 -3.18 13.70
C PHE A 167 -11.27 -2.88 14.06
N GLY A 168 -10.84 -1.65 13.85
CA GLY A 168 -9.47 -1.22 14.12
C GLY A 168 -9.08 -1.38 15.59
N GLU A 169 -7.84 -1.69 15.81
CA GLU A 169 -7.18 -1.81 17.11
C GLU A 169 -5.98 -0.84 17.15
N PRO A 170 -5.51 -0.41 18.32
CA PRO A 170 -4.46 0.62 18.43
C PRO A 170 -3.16 0.30 17.70
N HIS A 171 -2.86 -0.98 17.50
CA HIS A 171 -1.67 -1.45 16.79
C HIS A 171 -1.84 -1.59 15.27
N ASP A 172 -3.07 -1.43 14.75
CA ASP A 172 -3.28 -1.47 13.30
C ASP A 172 -2.82 -0.17 12.65
N THR A 173 -2.29 -0.26 11.44
CA THR A 173 -1.95 0.91 10.64
C THR A 173 -3.20 1.70 10.30
N LYS A 174 -3.22 2.99 10.68
CA LYS A 174 -4.26 3.94 10.32
C LYS A 174 -3.86 4.69 9.06
N LEU A 175 -4.78 4.78 8.11
CA LEU A 175 -4.65 5.55 6.87
C LEU A 175 -5.08 6.99 7.10
N ASP A 176 -4.46 7.93 6.37
CA ASP A 176 -4.96 9.30 6.24
C ASP A 176 -6.03 9.37 5.13
N LEU A 177 -5.81 8.61 4.05
CA LEU A 177 -6.68 8.55 2.89
C LEU A 177 -6.90 7.10 2.44
N MET A 178 -8.09 6.83 1.86
CA MET A 178 -8.31 5.65 1.02
C MET A 178 -8.74 6.12 -0.38
N ILE A 179 -8.01 5.67 -1.40
CA ILE A 179 -8.36 5.94 -2.80
C ILE A 179 -8.98 4.70 -3.42
N THR A 180 -10.19 4.87 -3.97
CA THR A 180 -10.95 3.78 -4.57
C THR A 180 -11.26 4.04 -6.05
N ASP A 181 -11.76 3.02 -6.74
CA ASP A 181 -12.27 3.16 -8.11
C ASP A 181 -13.40 4.19 -8.22
N LYS A 182 -14.13 4.49 -7.13
CA LYS A 182 -15.25 5.44 -7.12
C LYS A 182 -14.91 6.80 -6.50
N ARG A 183 -14.19 6.84 -5.39
CA ARG A 183 -14.00 8.07 -4.58
C ARG A 183 -12.66 8.07 -3.83
N VAL A 184 -12.36 9.21 -3.25
CA VAL A 184 -11.34 9.39 -2.21
C VAL A 184 -12.06 9.55 -0.87
N ILE A 185 -11.55 8.95 0.17
CA ILE A 185 -12.08 8.98 1.53
C ILE A 185 -10.97 9.48 2.45
N ASP A 186 -11.23 10.57 3.15
CA ASP A 186 -10.34 11.14 4.19
C ASP A 186 -10.75 10.60 5.58
N PHE A 187 -9.76 10.38 6.50
CA PHE A 187 -9.98 9.82 7.83
C PHE A 187 -9.51 10.72 8.97
#